data_6294e41cc5c58959ecd6429dbfa94f3c
#
_entry.id   6294e41cc5c58959ecd6429dbfa94f3c
#
_cell.length_a   1.000
_cell.length_b   1.000
_cell.length_c   1.000
_cell.angle_alpha   90.00
_cell.angle_beta   90.00
_cell.angle_gamma   90.00
#
_symmetry.space_group_name_H-M   'P 1'
#
loop_
_entity.id
_entity.type
_entity.pdbx_description
1 polymer ?
#
loop_
_entity_poly.entity_id
_entity_poly.type
_entity_poly.pdbx_seq_one_letter_code
_entity_poly.pdbx_strand_id
1 'polypeptide(L)'
;MLLKNLINNLPESKKKITITGLSIDSKKIKRGYIFFAINGNKSNGENFIQEAINKGASVIVCSNHCNYKNKKTLIIKKKNIRNFVSEVSSKFYKLKPKNIIAVTGTNGKTSVADLFYQILSINNIPVASIGTLGIKYKKRILKTGLTSPDTISIHKHLQFLKKKKIDNVIIEASSHGLDQKRLHHINFKAAIFT
;
A
#
# COMPACT_ATOMS: atom_id res chain seq x y z
N MET A 1 -11.92 -11.34 -0.84
CA MET A 1 -12.87 -10.20 -0.96
C MET A 1 -13.43 -10.16 -2.36
N LEU A 2 -14.72 -9.82 -2.54
CA LEU A 2 -15.29 -9.73 -3.90
C LEU A 2 -14.77 -8.47 -4.62
N LEU A 3 -14.52 -8.58 -5.92
CA LEU A 3 -13.98 -7.50 -6.75
C LEU A 3 -14.90 -6.26 -6.74
N LYS A 4 -16.23 -6.43 -6.73
CA LYS A 4 -17.21 -5.35 -6.63
C LYS A 4 -17.03 -4.44 -5.39
N ASN A 5 -16.43 -4.96 -4.32
CA ASN A 5 -16.17 -4.19 -3.10
C ASN A 5 -14.86 -3.35 -3.19
N LEU A 6 -14.06 -3.59 -4.21
CA LEU A 6 -12.79 -2.93 -4.45
C LEU A 6 -12.87 -1.93 -5.60
N ILE A 7 -13.60 -2.27 -6.65
CA ILE A 7 -13.62 -1.54 -7.91
C ILE A 7 -15.08 -1.33 -8.33
N ASN A 8 -15.43 -0.08 -8.60
CA ASN A 8 -16.73 0.32 -9.11
C ASN A 8 -16.81 0.13 -10.64
N ASN A 9 -18.02 0.20 -11.20
CA ASN A 9 -18.30 0.15 -12.65
C ASN A 9 -17.75 -1.11 -13.34
N LEU A 10 -17.99 -2.27 -12.73
CA LEU A 10 -17.65 -3.56 -13.30
C LEU A 10 -18.83 -4.18 -14.04
N PRO A 11 -18.60 -4.91 -15.16
CA PRO A 11 -19.62 -5.76 -15.77
C PRO A 11 -20.16 -6.78 -14.74
N GLU A 12 -21.45 -7.11 -14.80
CA GLU A 12 -22.09 -8.04 -13.86
C GLU A 12 -21.34 -9.38 -13.73
N SER A 13 -20.89 -9.93 -14.87
CA SER A 13 -20.14 -11.19 -14.93
C SER A 13 -18.81 -11.16 -14.16
N LYS A 14 -18.26 -9.98 -13.87
CA LYS A 14 -16.96 -9.79 -13.20
C LYS A 14 -17.08 -9.40 -11.73
N LYS A 15 -18.25 -8.99 -11.27
CA LYS A 15 -18.49 -8.54 -9.88
C LYS A 15 -18.21 -9.62 -8.84
N LYS A 16 -18.40 -10.89 -9.18
CA LYS A 16 -18.24 -12.06 -8.29
C LYS A 16 -16.81 -12.60 -8.21
N ILE A 17 -15.84 -12.03 -8.95
CA ILE A 17 -14.44 -12.46 -8.87
C ILE A 17 -13.93 -12.30 -7.44
N THR A 18 -13.39 -13.36 -6.87
CA THR A 18 -12.77 -13.33 -5.53
C THR A 18 -11.32 -12.90 -5.62
N ILE A 19 -10.98 -11.84 -4.91
CA ILE A 19 -9.61 -11.32 -4.79
C ILE A 19 -9.00 -11.77 -3.46
N THR A 20 -7.84 -12.41 -3.55
CA THR A 20 -7.11 -12.97 -2.40
C THR A 20 -5.90 -12.12 -1.99
N GLY A 21 -5.44 -11.23 -2.88
CA GLY A 21 -4.31 -10.33 -2.60
C GLY A 21 -4.07 -9.31 -3.70
N LEU A 22 -3.12 -8.42 -3.42
CA LEU A 22 -2.70 -7.33 -4.28
C LEU A 22 -1.19 -7.38 -4.47
N SER A 23 -0.66 -7.06 -5.66
CA SER A 23 0.77 -6.89 -5.88
C SER A 23 1.08 -5.92 -7.02
N ILE A 24 2.20 -5.19 -6.89
CA ILE A 24 2.88 -4.43 -7.94
C ILE A 24 4.09 -5.19 -8.50
N ASP A 25 4.42 -6.35 -7.93
CA ASP A 25 5.55 -7.19 -8.31
C ASP A 25 5.02 -8.52 -8.86
N SER A 26 5.28 -8.80 -10.15
CA SER A 26 4.84 -10.03 -10.83
C SER A 26 5.37 -11.30 -10.16
N LYS A 27 6.56 -11.22 -9.56
CA LYS A 27 7.18 -12.35 -8.86
C LYS A 27 6.40 -12.80 -7.62
N LYS A 28 5.66 -11.86 -6.98
CA LYS A 28 4.85 -12.08 -5.77
C LYS A 28 3.39 -12.44 -6.04
N ILE A 29 3.00 -12.52 -7.31
CA ILE A 29 1.64 -12.89 -7.69
C ILE A 29 1.33 -14.33 -7.28
N LYS A 30 0.11 -14.50 -6.78
CA LYS A 30 -0.52 -15.80 -6.48
C LYS A 30 -1.92 -15.83 -7.09
N ARG A 31 -2.52 -17.02 -7.17
CA ARG A 31 -3.89 -17.19 -7.69
C ARG A 31 -4.89 -16.27 -6.96
N GLY A 32 -5.69 -15.55 -7.73
CA GLY A 32 -6.69 -14.63 -7.18
C GLY A 32 -6.20 -13.22 -6.90
N TYR A 33 -4.93 -12.87 -7.24
CA TYR A 33 -4.39 -11.53 -7.00
C TYR A 33 -4.83 -10.53 -8.08
N ILE A 34 -4.83 -9.25 -7.69
CA ILE A 34 -4.77 -8.13 -8.64
C ILE A 34 -3.31 -7.77 -8.85
N PHE A 35 -2.85 -7.77 -10.08
CA PHE A 35 -1.55 -7.23 -10.48
C PHE A 35 -1.72 -5.80 -10.99
N PHE A 36 -0.95 -4.86 -10.44
CA PHE A 36 -0.91 -3.48 -10.90
C PHE A 36 0.37 -3.25 -11.69
N ALA A 37 0.25 -3.15 -13.00
CA ALA A 37 1.35 -2.93 -13.94
C ALA A 37 1.77 -1.44 -13.95
N ILE A 38 2.50 -1.02 -12.92
CA ILE A 38 2.95 0.36 -12.76
C ILE A 38 4.21 0.61 -13.56
N ASN A 39 4.26 1.72 -14.29
CA ASN A 39 5.50 2.19 -14.89
C ASN A 39 6.39 2.81 -13.81
N GLY A 40 7.52 2.16 -13.57
CA GLY A 40 8.57 2.62 -12.68
C GLY A 40 9.72 3.29 -13.45
N ASN A 41 10.66 3.89 -12.71
CA ASN A 41 11.82 4.55 -13.32
C ASN A 41 12.80 3.54 -13.97
N LYS A 42 12.84 2.29 -13.48
CA LYS A 42 13.78 1.25 -13.96
C LYS A 42 13.15 0.24 -14.90
N SER A 43 11.83 0.07 -14.87
CA SER A 43 11.15 -0.92 -15.70
C SER A 43 9.69 -0.56 -15.90
N ASN A 44 9.15 -0.94 -17.05
CA ASN A 44 7.73 -0.84 -17.34
C ASN A 44 7.02 -2.08 -16.80
N GLY A 45 6.10 -1.89 -15.83
CA GLY A 45 5.33 -2.98 -15.23
C GLY A 45 4.47 -3.74 -16.24
N GLU A 46 4.13 -3.14 -17.37
CA GLU A 46 3.32 -3.78 -18.42
C GLU A 46 4.06 -4.95 -19.10
N ASN A 47 5.39 -4.92 -19.11
CA ASN A 47 6.22 -6.02 -19.64
C ASN A 47 6.06 -7.32 -18.82
N PHE A 48 5.54 -7.23 -17.59
CA PHE A 48 5.38 -8.38 -16.70
C PHE A 48 3.92 -8.88 -16.60
N ILE A 49 3.02 -8.37 -17.46
CA ILE A 49 1.61 -8.78 -17.46
C ILE A 49 1.45 -10.27 -17.73
N GLN A 50 2.16 -10.80 -18.75
CA GLN A 50 2.09 -12.22 -19.09
C GLN A 50 2.57 -13.11 -17.95
N GLU A 51 3.67 -12.73 -17.28
CA GLU A 51 4.17 -13.45 -16.10
C GLU A 51 3.14 -13.46 -14.96
N ALA A 52 2.52 -12.31 -14.70
CA ALA A 52 1.50 -12.21 -13.66
C ALA A 52 0.27 -13.09 -13.96
N ILE A 53 -0.16 -13.16 -15.22
CA ILE A 53 -1.28 -14.02 -15.64
C ILE A 53 -0.89 -15.50 -15.47
N ASN A 54 0.31 -15.89 -15.89
CA ASN A 54 0.79 -17.27 -15.74
C ASN A 54 0.86 -17.72 -14.28
N LYS A 55 1.13 -16.79 -13.35
CA LYS A 55 1.10 -17.03 -11.89
C LYS A 55 -0.29 -16.96 -11.28
N GLY A 56 -1.34 -16.73 -12.07
CA GLY A 56 -2.73 -16.80 -11.62
C GLY A 56 -3.34 -15.48 -11.16
N ALA A 57 -2.84 -14.34 -11.65
CA ALA A 57 -3.53 -13.06 -11.45
C ALA A 57 -4.95 -13.14 -12.04
N SER A 58 -5.96 -12.80 -11.24
CA SER A 58 -7.35 -12.75 -11.69
C SER A 58 -7.71 -11.44 -12.38
N VAL A 59 -7.00 -10.38 -12.05
CA VAL A 59 -7.20 -9.03 -12.60
C VAL A 59 -5.85 -8.37 -12.84
N ILE A 60 -5.73 -7.72 -13.98
CA ILE A 60 -4.61 -6.86 -14.33
C ILE A 60 -5.10 -5.42 -14.37
N VAL A 61 -4.37 -4.51 -13.74
CA VAL A 61 -4.58 -3.06 -13.88
C VAL A 61 -3.39 -2.47 -14.60
N CYS A 62 -3.60 -1.81 -15.72
CA CYS A 62 -2.56 -1.23 -16.55
C CYS A 62 -2.92 0.19 -17.00
N SER A 63 -2.02 0.86 -17.74
CA SER A 63 -2.27 2.21 -18.26
C SER A 63 -3.34 2.22 -19.37
N ASN A 64 -3.89 3.41 -19.66
CA ASN A 64 -4.81 3.57 -20.76
C ASN A 64 -4.18 3.24 -22.13
N HIS A 65 -2.86 3.37 -22.26
CA HIS A 65 -2.08 3.11 -23.47
C HIS A 65 -1.66 1.64 -23.62
N CYS A 66 -1.91 0.81 -22.61
CA CYS A 66 -1.60 -0.61 -22.67
C CYS A 66 -2.44 -1.31 -23.73
N ASN A 67 -1.77 -1.95 -24.68
CA ASN A 67 -2.42 -2.68 -25.79
C ASN A 67 -2.61 -4.17 -25.50
N TYR A 68 -2.25 -4.61 -24.29
CA TYR A 68 -2.38 -6.02 -23.91
C TYR A 68 -3.85 -6.43 -23.86
N LYS A 69 -4.18 -7.55 -24.48
CA LYS A 69 -5.53 -8.14 -24.47
C LYS A 69 -5.46 -9.60 -24.00
N ASN A 70 -6.40 -10.02 -23.20
CA ASN A 70 -6.53 -11.41 -22.77
C ASN A 70 -8.02 -11.77 -22.61
N LYS A 71 -8.43 -12.92 -23.15
CA LYS A 71 -9.84 -13.36 -23.09
C LYS A 71 -10.24 -13.91 -21.71
N LYS A 72 -9.29 -14.48 -20.97
CA LYS A 72 -9.53 -15.18 -19.68
C LYS A 72 -9.37 -14.27 -18.48
N THR A 73 -8.43 -13.33 -18.51
CA THR A 73 -8.10 -12.44 -17.37
C THR A 73 -8.74 -11.06 -17.60
N LEU A 74 -9.36 -10.52 -16.56
CA LEU A 74 -9.92 -9.16 -16.63
C LEU A 74 -8.80 -8.12 -16.64
N ILE A 75 -8.79 -7.28 -17.68
CA ILE A 75 -7.87 -6.16 -17.80
C ILE A 75 -8.63 -4.86 -17.57
N ILE A 76 -8.14 -4.04 -16.65
CA ILE A 76 -8.71 -2.75 -16.28
C ILE A 76 -7.70 -1.66 -16.61
N LYS A 77 -8.09 -0.71 -17.45
CA LYS A 77 -7.26 0.43 -17.82
C LYS A 77 -7.52 1.62 -16.92
N LYS A 78 -6.45 2.30 -16.47
CA LYS A 78 -6.53 3.48 -15.61
C LYS A 78 -5.50 4.53 -16.00
N LYS A 79 -5.93 5.81 -16.08
CA LYS A 79 -5.04 6.95 -16.35
C LYS A 79 -4.00 7.14 -15.24
N ASN A 80 -4.40 6.97 -13.99
CA ASN A 80 -3.54 7.12 -12.82
C ASN A 80 -3.53 5.85 -11.99
N ILE A 81 -2.66 4.89 -12.38
CA ILE A 81 -2.56 3.60 -11.70
C ILE A 81 -2.11 3.76 -10.24
N ARG A 82 -1.16 4.65 -9.94
CA ARG A 82 -0.63 4.84 -8.57
C ARG A 82 -1.74 5.26 -7.60
N ASN A 83 -2.59 6.22 -8.00
CA ASN A 83 -3.74 6.60 -7.18
C ASN A 83 -4.73 5.43 -7.01
N PHE A 84 -4.98 4.70 -8.10
CA PHE A 84 -5.89 3.57 -8.09
C PHE A 84 -5.39 2.40 -7.22
N VAL A 85 -4.07 2.12 -7.21
CA VAL A 85 -3.46 1.16 -6.28
C VAL A 85 -3.75 1.54 -4.84
N SER A 86 -3.57 2.81 -4.50
CA SER A 86 -3.79 3.29 -3.13
C SER A 86 -5.27 3.18 -2.73
N GLU A 87 -6.19 3.55 -3.61
CA GLU A 87 -7.63 3.40 -3.40
C GLU A 87 -8.01 1.93 -3.14
N VAL A 88 -7.60 1.04 -4.05
CA VAL A 88 -7.90 -0.39 -3.92
C VAL A 88 -7.26 -1.01 -2.68
N SER A 89 -6.02 -0.61 -2.36
CA SER A 89 -5.31 -1.07 -1.16
C SER A 89 -6.01 -0.63 0.11
N SER A 90 -6.50 0.61 0.15
CA SER A 90 -7.26 1.12 1.29
C SER A 90 -8.55 0.33 1.52
N LYS A 91 -9.27 -0.01 0.45
CA LYS A 91 -10.49 -0.83 0.51
C LYS A 91 -10.22 -2.30 0.85
N PHE A 92 -9.11 -2.86 0.38
CA PHE A 92 -8.73 -4.26 0.64
C PHE A 92 -8.26 -4.44 2.09
N TYR A 93 -7.41 -3.55 2.59
CA TYR A 93 -6.93 -3.52 3.98
C TYR A 93 -7.74 -2.50 4.79
N LYS A 94 -8.99 -2.84 5.14
CA LYS A 94 -9.97 -1.90 5.72
C LYS A 94 -9.60 -1.37 7.11
N LEU A 95 -9.00 -2.21 7.95
CA LEU A 95 -8.74 -1.84 9.34
C LEU A 95 -7.55 -0.90 9.42
N LYS A 96 -7.73 0.24 10.08
CA LYS A 96 -6.70 1.27 10.26
C LYS A 96 -6.60 1.68 11.73
N PRO A 97 -5.40 2.05 12.21
CA PRO A 97 -5.23 2.76 13.47
C PRO A 97 -6.09 4.03 13.52
N LYS A 98 -6.49 4.46 14.71
CA LYS A 98 -7.32 5.67 14.89
C LYS A 98 -6.52 6.95 14.68
N ASN A 99 -5.28 6.98 15.20
CA ASN A 99 -4.41 8.14 15.22
C ASN A 99 -3.20 7.85 14.35
N ILE A 100 -3.21 8.34 13.12
CA ILE A 100 -2.07 8.23 12.20
C ILE A 100 -1.52 9.63 12.00
N ILE A 101 -0.22 9.81 12.26
CA ILE A 101 0.51 11.06 12.13
C ILE A 101 1.57 10.89 11.05
N ALA A 102 1.72 11.88 10.17
CA ALA A 102 2.82 11.94 9.23
C ALA A 102 3.94 12.84 9.77
N VAL A 103 5.18 12.47 9.49
CA VAL A 103 6.32 13.40 9.64
C VAL A 103 7.06 13.49 8.33
N THR A 104 7.24 14.72 7.83
CA THR A 104 7.96 15.01 6.59
C THR A 104 8.97 16.13 6.82
N GLY A 105 9.84 16.39 5.86
CA GLY A 105 10.89 17.41 5.90
C GLY A 105 12.20 16.87 5.32
N THR A 106 13.23 17.71 5.31
CA THR A 106 14.54 17.31 4.78
C THR A 106 15.30 16.46 5.79
N ASN A 107 15.40 16.92 7.04
CA ASN A 107 16.09 16.26 8.14
C ASN A 107 15.14 16.02 9.31
N GLY A 108 15.54 15.27 10.33
CA GLY A 108 14.79 15.12 11.57
C GLY A 108 13.62 14.14 11.55
N LYS A 109 13.12 13.70 10.39
CA LYS A 109 11.96 12.78 10.29
C LYS A 109 12.07 11.54 11.17
N THR A 110 13.20 10.83 11.07
CA THR A 110 13.46 9.61 11.84
C THR A 110 13.57 9.89 13.34
N SER A 111 14.23 11.00 13.71
CA SER A 111 14.36 11.42 15.12
C SER A 111 12.99 11.72 15.73
N VAL A 112 12.16 12.51 15.05
CA VAL A 112 10.80 12.82 15.51
C VAL A 112 9.92 11.56 15.58
N ALA A 113 9.99 10.68 14.58
CA ALA A 113 9.24 9.43 14.60
C ALA A 113 9.69 8.50 15.76
N ASP A 114 11.00 8.48 16.05
CA ASP A 114 11.55 7.67 17.12
C ASP A 114 11.20 8.26 18.50
N LEU A 115 11.32 9.57 18.69
CA LEU A 115 10.90 10.24 19.93
C LEU A 115 9.40 10.04 20.21
N PHE A 116 8.55 10.21 19.21
CA PHE A 116 7.11 9.93 19.35
C PHE A 116 6.87 8.50 19.82
N TYR A 117 7.55 7.53 19.21
CA TYR A 117 7.45 6.13 19.59
C TYR A 117 7.92 5.91 21.04
N GLN A 118 9.07 6.48 21.43
CA GLN A 118 9.63 6.33 22.77
C GLN A 118 8.73 6.94 23.84
N ILE A 119 8.29 8.20 23.66
CA ILE A 119 7.44 8.91 24.63
C ILE A 119 6.16 8.12 24.91
N LEU A 120 5.46 7.68 23.88
CA LEU A 120 4.22 6.90 24.08
C LEU A 120 4.50 5.51 24.67
N SER A 121 5.61 4.86 24.24
CA SER A 121 6.00 3.55 24.74
C SER A 121 6.36 3.56 26.23
N ILE A 122 7.08 4.60 26.71
CA ILE A 122 7.43 4.76 28.13
C ILE A 122 6.17 4.95 28.97
N ASN A 123 5.18 5.66 28.42
CA ASN A 123 3.88 5.87 29.09
C ASN A 123 2.91 4.66 28.92
N ASN A 124 3.39 3.50 28.47
CA ASN A 124 2.59 2.30 28.23
C ASN A 124 1.42 2.47 27.24
N ILE A 125 1.48 3.49 26.36
CA ILE A 125 0.48 3.73 25.33
C ILE A 125 0.86 2.90 24.08
N PRO A 126 -0.05 2.03 23.57
CA PRO A 126 0.24 1.23 22.38
C PRO A 126 0.54 2.10 21.16
N VAL A 127 1.75 2.00 20.66
CA VAL A 127 2.28 2.85 19.58
C VAL A 127 3.13 2.06 18.58
N ALA A 128 3.19 2.55 17.33
CA ALA A 128 4.13 2.11 16.32
C ALA A 128 4.72 3.28 15.55
N SER A 129 5.94 3.10 15.02
CA SER A 129 6.52 3.97 14.01
C SER A 129 6.81 3.18 12.74
N ILE A 130 6.59 3.82 11.58
CA ILE A 130 6.88 3.27 10.24
C ILE A 130 7.82 4.25 9.54
N GLY A 131 9.02 3.82 9.21
CA GLY A 131 10.00 4.70 8.58
C GLY A 131 11.29 4.00 8.21
N THR A 132 12.38 4.76 8.12
CA THR A 132 13.70 4.31 7.70
C THR A 132 14.22 3.14 8.55
N LEU A 133 13.95 3.14 9.83
CA LEU A 133 14.35 2.06 10.73
C LEU A 133 13.46 0.81 10.63
N GLY A 134 12.46 0.82 9.75
CA GLY A 134 11.48 -0.23 9.61
C GLY A 134 10.19 0.08 10.39
N ILE A 135 9.49 -0.95 10.84
CA ILE A 135 8.27 -0.83 11.65
C ILE A 135 8.61 -1.20 13.08
N LYS A 136 8.62 -0.22 13.96
CA LYS A 136 8.79 -0.43 15.40
C LYS A 136 7.42 -0.59 16.08
N TYR A 137 7.23 -1.64 16.86
CA TYR A 137 6.05 -1.86 17.69
C TYR A 137 6.34 -2.88 18.80
N LYS A 138 5.79 -2.71 19.99
CA LYS A 138 5.97 -3.65 21.13
C LYS A 138 7.43 -4.11 21.31
N LYS A 139 8.39 -3.19 21.29
CA LYS A 139 9.85 -3.45 21.37
C LYS A 139 10.43 -4.34 20.24
N ARG A 140 9.69 -4.54 19.14
CA ARG A 140 10.12 -5.30 17.96
C ARG A 140 10.34 -4.38 16.77
N ILE A 141 11.23 -4.76 15.87
CA ILE A 141 11.49 -4.05 14.62
C ILE A 141 11.32 -5.03 13.46
N LEU A 142 10.41 -4.69 12.53
CA LEU A 142 10.29 -5.37 11.25
C LEU A 142 10.99 -4.53 10.19
N LYS A 143 12.06 -5.05 9.59
CA LYS A 143 12.78 -4.36 8.51
C LYS A 143 11.90 -4.25 7.26
N THR A 144 11.82 -3.09 6.64
CA THR A 144 11.01 -2.83 5.44
C THR A 144 11.82 -2.48 4.19
N GLY A 145 13.10 -2.15 4.37
CA GLY A 145 14.03 -1.82 3.28
C GLY A 145 13.82 -0.43 2.63
N LEU A 146 12.75 0.29 2.97
CA LEU A 146 12.43 1.63 2.45
C LEU A 146 11.89 2.52 3.57
N THR A 147 12.26 3.81 3.55
CA THR A 147 11.73 4.84 4.48
C THR A 147 10.20 4.90 4.41
N SER A 148 9.65 4.96 3.20
CA SER A 148 8.22 4.82 2.96
C SER A 148 7.99 3.53 2.16
N PRO A 149 7.41 2.49 2.75
CA PRO A 149 7.05 1.27 2.04
C PRO A 149 6.17 1.53 0.81
N ASP A 150 6.07 0.57 -0.11
CA ASP A 150 5.13 0.69 -1.22
C ASP A 150 3.68 0.80 -0.73
N THR A 151 2.81 1.32 -1.60
CA THR A 151 1.41 1.61 -1.27
C THR A 151 0.64 0.42 -0.71
N ILE A 152 0.84 -0.77 -1.26
CA ILE A 152 0.15 -1.98 -0.80
C ILE A 152 0.66 -2.37 0.58
N SER A 153 1.97 -2.34 0.75
CA SER A 153 2.65 -2.70 2.00
C SER A 153 2.25 -1.77 3.15
N ILE A 154 2.17 -0.45 2.91
CA ILE A 154 1.78 0.49 3.97
C ILE A 154 0.36 0.21 4.48
N HIS A 155 -0.62 0.03 3.59
CA HIS A 155 -1.99 -0.30 3.98
C HIS A 155 -2.08 -1.66 4.71
N LYS A 156 -1.31 -2.65 4.26
CA LYS A 156 -1.20 -3.96 4.91
C LYS A 156 -0.63 -3.83 6.33
N HIS A 157 0.42 -3.03 6.51
CA HIS A 157 1.04 -2.80 7.80
C HIS A 157 0.11 -2.05 8.76
N LEU A 158 -0.61 -1.04 8.29
CA LEU A 158 -1.62 -0.37 9.11
C LEU A 158 -2.70 -1.33 9.60
N GLN A 159 -3.22 -2.20 8.72
CA GLN A 159 -4.17 -3.23 9.15
C GLN A 159 -3.55 -4.21 10.15
N PHE A 160 -2.30 -4.62 9.95
CA PHE A 160 -1.58 -5.49 10.88
C PHE A 160 -1.46 -4.83 12.26
N LEU A 161 -1.04 -3.56 12.34
CA LEU A 161 -0.91 -2.82 13.58
C LEU A 161 -2.26 -2.67 14.29
N LYS A 162 -3.33 -2.36 13.55
CA LYS A 162 -4.68 -2.29 14.11
C LYS A 162 -5.13 -3.63 14.70
N LYS A 163 -4.86 -4.74 14.03
CA LYS A 163 -5.13 -6.09 14.57
C LYS A 163 -4.33 -6.40 15.84
N LYS A 164 -3.16 -5.77 16.02
CA LYS A 164 -2.35 -5.84 17.27
C LYS A 164 -2.81 -4.86 18.33
N LYS A 165 -3.99 -4.21 18.15
CA LYS A 165 -4.57 -3.19 19.06
C LYS A 165 -3.68 -1.96 19.23
N ILE A 166 -2.94 -1.58 18.19
CA ILE A 166 -2.12 -0.37 18.14
C ILE A 166 -2.90 0.68 17.34
N ASP A 167 -3.28 1.74 18.04
CA ASP A 167 -4.09 2.83 17.47
C ASP A 167 -3.30 4.13 17.23
N ASN A 168 -2.08 4.24 17.76
CA ASN A 168 -1.22 5.40 17.59
C ASN A 168 -0.06 5.02 16.66
N VAL A 169 0.04 5.64 15.49
CA VAL A 169 1.07 5.33 14.50
C VAL A 169 1.63 6.63 13.94
N ILE A 170 2.95 6.75 13.95
CA ILE A 170 3.66 7.79 13.21
C ILE A 170 4.32 7.19 11.96
N ILE A 171 4.25 7.91 10.83
CA ILE A 171 4.78 7.47 9.54
C ILE A 171 5.74 8.51 8.99
N GLU A 172 6.96 8.10 8.67
CA GLU A 172 7.88 8.93 7.91
C GLU A 172 7.42 9.04 6.45
N ALA A 173 7.04 10.26 6.04
CA ALA A 173 6.62 10.60 4.70
C ALA A 173 7.79 11.22 3.94
N SER A 174 8.54 10.43 3.18
CA SER A 174 9.58 10.98 2.29
C SER A 174 8.95 11.72 1.11
N SER A 175 9.62 12.77 0.59
CA SER A 175 9.19 13.52 -0.60
C SER A 175 8.91 12.58 -1.78
N HIS A 176 9.80 11.62 -2.02
CA HIS A 176 9.61 10.60 -3.05
C HIS A 176 8.39 9.69 -2.80
N GLY A 177 8.10 9.35 -1.54
CA GLY A 177 6.92 8.58 -1.17
C GLY A 177 5.61 9.35 -1.39
N LEU A 178 5.63 10.65 -1.13
CA LEU A 178 4.50 11.55 -1.38
C LEU A 178 4.26 11.74 -2.89
N ASP A 179 5.32 12.04 -3.66
CA ASP A 179 5.26 12.15 -5.13
C ASP A 179 4.69 10.87 -5.77
N GLN A 180 5.16 9.71 -5.34
CA GLN A 180 4.65 8.42 -5.81
C GLN A 180 3.29 8.01 -5.25
N LYS A 181 2.61 8.89 -4.52
CA LYS A 181 1.27 8.66 -3.93
C LYS A 181 1.20 7.42 -3.02
N ARG A 182 2.33 7.05 -2.38
CA ARG A 182 2.39 5.85 -1.54
C ARG A 182 1.51 5.93 -0.30
N LEU A 183 1.26 7.16 0.19
CA LEU A 183 0.50 7.45 1.40
C LEU A 183 -0.92 7.98 1.11
N HIS A 184 -1.37 7.97 -0.14
CA HIS A 184 -2.73 8.36 -0.50
C HIS A 184 -3.76 7.43 0.17
N HIS A 185 -4.98 7.94 0.34
CA HIS A 185 -6.09 7.23 1.00
C HIS A 185 -5.77 6.75 2.44
N ILE A 186 -4.82 7.43 3.11
CA ILE A 186 -4.60 7.33 4.55
C ILE A 186 -5.11 8.62 5.19
N ASN A 187 -5.99 8.50 6.18
CA ASN A 187 -6.49 9.64 6.94
C ASN A 187 -5.51 9.98 8.06
N PHE A 188 -4.71 11.02 7.86
CA PHE A 188 -3.82 11.55 8.87
C PHE A 188 -4.57 12.49 9.82
N LYS A 189 -4.36 12.34 11.11
CA LYS A 189 -4.86 13.25 12.16
C LYS A 189 -4.04 14.53 12.25
N ALA A 190 -2.74 14.42 12.00
CA ALA A 190 -1.79 15.53 12.01
C ALA A 190 -0.62 15.25 11.08
N ALA A 191 0.08 16.30 10.69
CA ALA A 191 1.35 16.23 9.98
C ALA A 191 2.37 17.15 10.66
N ILE A 192 3.61 16.68 10.78
CA ILE A 192 4.75 17.41 11.33
C ILE A 192 5.71 17.69 10.18
N PHE A 193 6.15 18.93 10.07
CA PHE A 193 7.20 19.34 9.13
C PHE A 193 8.46 19.66 9.90
N THR A 194 9.62 19.08 9.49
CA THR A 194 10.94 19.24 10.15
C THR A 194 11.97 19.81 9.19
#